data_2c3fce5a91a6e3583d116b3765af4d19
#
_entry.id   2c3fce5a91a6e3583d116b3765af4d19
#
_cell.length_a   1.000
_cell.length_b   1.000
_cell.length_c   1.000
_cell.angle_alpha   90.00
_cell.angle_beta   90.00
_cell.angle_gamma   90.00
#
_symmetry.space_group_name_H-M   'P 1'
#
loop_
_entity.id
_entity.type
_entity.pdbx_description
1 polymer ?
#
loop_
_entity_poly.entity_id
_entity_poly.type
_entity_poly.pdbx_seq_one_letter_code
_entity_poly.pdbx_strand_id
1 'polypeptide(L)'
;MLANAIYFRGDWARQFEKSATQDQPFHVTGDRTVTVPLMFGKVGAGYATRADGALKVLELPYKGDEVSMLLLLPDATDGLPALEAKLTADTYRAWTADLGHRDVLVYLPRFSVESRFALAPTLGAMGMPLAFTDRADFSGMNRKRDLFISAVVHKARVDVDERGTEAAAATGVAVRTLSVQQEPPAFRADHPFLFVIRHNPTRAILFLGRVVDPTT
;
A
#
# COMPACT_ATOMS: atom_id res chain seq x y z
N MET A 1 16.48 -24.79 -2.36
CA MET A 1 15.57 -23.69 -2.74
C MET A 1 14.82 -23.26 -1.49
N LEU A 2 14.72 -21.94 -1.25
CA LEU A 2 13.87 -21.34 -0.22
C LEU A 2 12.69 -20.65 -0.91
N ALA A 3 11.48 -20.81 -0.39
CA ALA A 3 10.28 -20.15 -0.89
C ALA A 3 9.54 -19.53 0.28
N ASN A 4 9.11 -18.28 0.10
CA ASN A 4 8.26 -17.57 1.05
C ASN A 4 7.08 -16.94 0.28
N ALA A 5 5.87 -17.06 0.84
CA ALA A 5 4.69 -16.40 0.31
C ALA A 5 3.99 -15.64 1.44
N ILE A 6 3.71 -14.37 1.21
CA ILE A 6 3.03 -13.51 2.18
C ILE A 6 1.74 -12.99 1.54
N TYR A 7 0.67 -13.10 2.29
CA TYR A 7 -0.64 -12.53 1.97
C TYR A 7 -1.10 -11.67 3.13
N PHE A 8 -1.53 -10.44 2.83
CA PHE A 8 -2.09 -9.56 3.83
C PHE A 8 -3.61 -9.59 3.77
N ARG A 9 -4.24 -9.68 4.95
CA ARG A 9 -5.69 -9.61 5.13
C ARG A 9 -6.00 -8.73 6.33
N GLY A 10 -6.89 -7.74 6.15
CA GLY A 10 -7.32 -6.83 7.21
C GLY A 10 -8.60 -6.10 6.81
N ASP A 11 -9.59 -6.01 7.69
CA ASP A 11 -10.79 -5.21 7.48
C ASP A 11 -10.48 -3.73 7.76
N TRP A 12 -11.03 -2.82 6.95
CA TRP A 12 -10.96 -1.39 7.29
C TRP A 12 -11.63 -1.12 8.63
N ALA A 13 -11.09 -0.22 9.42
CA ALA A 13 -11.75 0.28 10.62
C ALA A 13 -13.11 0.92 10.25
N ARG A 14 -13.18 1.56 9.10
CA ARG A 14 -14.40 2.05 8.46
C ARG A 14 -14.47 1.57 7.02
N GLN A 15 -15.40 0.69 6.74
CA GLN A 15 -15.59 0.07 5.43
C GLN A 15 -16.24 1.05 4.44
N PHE A 16 -16.00 0.83 3.15
CA PHE A 16 -16.72 1.53 2.07
C PHE A 16 -18.04 0.81 1.79
N GLU A 17 -19.05 1.59 1.42
CA GLU A 17 -20.34 1.03 1.00
C GLU A 17 -20.25 0.51 -0.44
N LYS A 18 -20.58 -0.77 -0.66
CA LYS A 18 -20.55 -1.36 -2.01
C LYS A 18 -21.45 -0.63 -3.00
N SER A 19 -22.59 -0.11 -2.54
CA SER A 19 -23.53 0.68 -3.35
C SER A 19 -22.98 2.02 -3.79
N ALA A 20 -21.93 2.54 -3.12
CA ALA A 20 -21.25 3.79 -3.46
C ALA A 20 -20.06 3.56 -4.40
N THR A 21 -19.67 2.32 -4.67
CA THR A 21 -18.64 1.99 -5.65
C THR A 21 -19.22 2.13 -7.05
N GLN A 22 -18.54 2.90 -7.89
CA GLN A 22 -18.94 3.16 -9.28
C GLN A 22 -17.77 2.98 -10.23
N ASP A 23 -18.07 2.52 -11.43
CA ASP A 23 -17.10 2.45 -12.51
C ASP A 23 -16.70 3.87 -12.95
N GLN A 24 -15.42 4.19 -12.83
CA GLN A 24 -14.87 5.52 -13.14
C GLN A 24 -13.52 5.41 -13.85
N PRO A 25 -13.10 6.48 -14.56
CA PRO A 25 -11.82 6.48 -15.24
C PRO A 25 -10.64 6.49 -14.25
N PHE A 26 -9.61 5.70 -14.58
CA PHE A 26 -8.29 5.70 -13.95
C PHE A 26 -7.24 5.98 -15.04
N HIS A 27 -6.43 6.99 -14.84
CA HIS A 27 -5.42 7.46 -15.78
C HIS A 27 -4.10 6.71 -15.58
N VAL A 28 -3.90 5.62 -16.32
CA VAL A 28 -2.68 4.79 -16.23
C VAL A 28 -1.44 5.57 -16.71
N THR A 29 -1.61 6.31 -17.80
CA THR A 29 -0.62 7.26 -18.35
C THR A 29 -1.37 8.47 -18.90
N GLY A 30 -0.64 9.49 -19.40
CA GLY A 30 -1.27 10.65 -20.06
C GLY A 30 -2.20 10.28 -21.23
N ASP A 31 -1.89 9.18 -21.93
CA ASP A 31 -2.63 8.75 -23.13
C ASP A 31 -3.51 7.51 -22.89
N ARG A 32 -3.39 6.85 -21.74
CA ARG A 32 -4.12 5.61 -21.44
C ARG A 32 -4.99 5.74 -20.20
N THR A 33 -6.28 5.60 -20.40
CA THR A 33 -7.28 5.55 -19.34
C THR A 33 -8.01 4.21 -19.36
N VAL A 34 -8.24 3.64 -18.19
CA VAL A 34 -9.02 2.41 -18.00
C VAL A 34 -10.22 2.71 -17.09
N THR A 35 -11.28 1.93 -17.21
CA THR A 35 -12.43 2.02 -16.31
C THR A 35 -12.26 1.03 -15.18
N VAL A 36 -12.39 1.51 -13.94
CA VAL A 36 -12.18 0.70 -12.73
C VAL A 36 -13.31 0.93 -11.72
N PRO A 37 -13.68 -0.07 -10.90
CA PRO A 37 -14.58 0.14 -9.77
C PRO A 37 -13.87 1.00 -8.73
N LEU A 38 -14.30 2.25 -8.62
CA LEU A 38 -13.77 3.25 -7.68
C LEU A 38 -14.69 3.30 -6.46
N MET A 39 -14.19 2.82 -5.33
CA MET A 39 -14.87 2.87 -4.04
C MET A 39 -14.96 4.32 -3.57
N PHE A 40 -16.10 4.70 -3.01
CA PHE A 40 -16.30 6.04 -2.45
C PHE A 40 -16.76 5.97 -1.00
N GLY A 41 -16.23 6.86 -0.18
CA GLY A 41 -16.67 7.03 1.19
C GLY A 41 -16.17 8.31 1.84
N LYS A 42 -16.93 8.84 2.79
CA LYS A 42 -16.49 9.87 3.71
C LYS A 42 -15.91 9.16 4.94
N VAL A 43 -14.59 9.24 5.12
CA VAL A 43 -13.86 8.48 6.13
C VAL A 43 -13.10 9.43 7.05
N GLY A 44 -13.16 9.22 8.37
CA GLY A 44 -12.24 9.83 9.32
C GLY A 44 -10.86 9.18 9.16
N ALA A 45 -9.87 9.95 8.72
CA ALA A 45 -8.58 9.45 8.32
C ALA A 45 -7.45 10.44 8.65
N GLY A 46 -6.24 9.94 8.81
CA GLY A 46 -5.04 10.76 8.81
C GLY A 46 -4.81 11.32 7.40
N TYR A 47 -4.74 12.64 7.26
CA TYR A 47 -4.56 13.27 5.96
C TYR A 47 -3.60 14.45 6.03
N ALA A 48 -2.76 14.57 5.03
CA ALA A 48 -1.94 15.75 4.82
C ALA A 48 -1.61 15.94 3.34
N THR A 49 -1.32 17.19 2.97
CA THR A 49 -0.61 17.55 1.74
C THR A 49 0.84 17.84 2.09
N ARG A 50 1.77 17.47 1.20
CA ARG A 50 3.21 17.64 1.35
C ARG A 50 3.80 18.25 0.08
N ALA A 51 5.04 18.74 0.18
CA ALA A 51 5.76 19.31 -0.95
C ALA A 51 4.93 20.38 -1.69
N ASP A 52 4.44 21.37 -0.94
CA ASP A 52 3.62 22.48 -1.46
C ASP A 52 2.36 22.05 -2.26
N GLY A 53 1.76 20.92 -1.83
CA GLY A 53 0.56 20.36 -2.46
C GLY A 53 0.84 19.27 -3.51
N ALA A 54 2.08 19.07 -3.91
CA ALA A 54 2.43 18.08 -4.95
C ALA A 54 2.26 16.61 -4.53
N LEU A 55 2.03 16.33 -3.24
CA LEU A 55 1.79 15.00 -2.69
C LEU A 55 0.65 15.01 -1.68
N LYS A 56 -0.34 14.15 -1.88
CA LYS A 56 -1.39 13.87 -0.90
C LYS A 56 -1.06 12.56 -0.18
N VAL A 57 -1.15 12.58 1.15
CA VAL A 57 -0.93 11.40 1.99
C VAL A 57 -2.20 11.12 2.76
N LEU A 58 -2.69 9.89 2.67
CA LEU A 58 -3.87 9.40 3.37
C LEU A 58 -3.50 8.17 4.19
N GLU A 59 -3.94 8.11 5.43
CA GLU A 59 -3.81 6.95 6.31
C GLU A 59 -5.18 6.37 6.61
N LEU A 60 -5.41 5.14 6.14
CA LEU A 60 -6.61 4.36 6.40
C LEU A 60 -6.29 3.27 7.43
N PRO A 61 -6.83 3.34 8.65
CA PRO A 61 -6.60 2.32 9.65
C PRO A 61 -7.38 1.05 9.30
N TYR A 62 -6.80 -0.10 9.63
CA TYR A 62 -7.48 -1.37 9.70
C TYR A 62 -8.10 -1.56 11.08
N LYS A 63 -9.07 -2.47 11.19
CA LYS A 63 -9.75 -2.79 12.45
C LYS A 63 -8.75 -3.18 13.53
N GLY A 64 -8.85 -2.53 14.70
CA GLY A 64 -7.93 -2.71 15.82
C GLY A 64 -6.79 -1.69 15.87
N ASP A 65 -6.66 -0.80 14.88
CA ASP A 65 -5.73 0.33 14.82
C ASP A 65 -4.22 -0.01 14.91
N GLU A 66 -3.87 -1.31 14.96
CA GLU A 66 -2.46 -1.74 14.99
C GLU A 66 -1.78 -1.64 13.62
N VAL A 67 -2.56 -1.69 12.55
CA VAL A 67 -2.07 -1.64 11.17
C VAL A 67 -2.85 -0.59 10.41
N SER A 68 -2.16 0.14 9.54
CA SER A 68 -2.77 1.11 8.62
C SER A 68 -2.23 0.95 7.20
N MET A 69 -3.05 1.27 6.21
CA MET A 69 -2.60 1.54 4.85
C MET A 69 -2.35 3.03 4.68
N LEU A 70 -1.14 3.39 4.29
CA LEU A 70 -0.79 4.73 3.84
C LEU A 70 -0.83 4.75 2.32
N LEU A 71 -1.49 5.75 1.77
CA LEU A 71 -1.56 6.00 0.33
C LEU A 71 -0.83 7.30 0.05
N LEU A 72 0.13 7.26 -0.88
CA LEU A 72 0.92 8.40 -1.30
C LEU A 72 0.59 8.67 -2.76
N LEU A 73 -0.19 9.72 -2.99
CA LEU A 73 -0.71 10.09 -4.30
C LEU A 73 -0.02 11.38 -4.77
N PRO A 74 0.80 11.36 -5.83
CA PRO A 74 1.30 12.59 -6.43
C PRO A 74 0.14 13.40 -7.00
N ASP A 75 0.24 14.72 -7.03
CA ASP A 75 -0.82 15.55 -7.61
C ASP A 75 -0.86 15.46 -9.15
N ALA A 76 0.31 15.27 -9.77
CA ALA A 76 0.41 15.04 -11.21
C ALA A 76 0.10 13.58 -11.56
N THR A 77 -0.71 13.36 -12.60
CA THR A 77 -1.10 12.02 -13.07
C THR A 77 0.07 11.12 -13.49
N ASP A 78 1.16 11.70 -13.94
CA ASP A 78 2.43 11.03 -14.31
C ASP A 78 3.52 11.18 -13.23
N GLY A 79 3.16 11.65 -12.04
CA GLY A 79 4.08 12.00 -10.95
C GLY A 79 4.70 10.82 -10.20
N LEU A 80 4.23 9.58 -10.41
CA LEU A 80 4.70 8.42 -9.65
C LEU A 80 6.21 8.17 -9.79
N PRO A 81 6.86 8.24 -10.98
CA PRO A 81 8.31 8.05 -11.09
C PRO A 81 9.12 9.09 -10.31
N ALA A 82 8.65 10.34 -10.29
CA ALA A 82 9.30 11.41 -9.54
C ALA A 82 9.15 11.23 -8.03
N LEU A 83 8.02 10.69 -7.58
CA LEU A 83 7.77 10.32 -6.19
C LEU A 83 8.70 9.15 -5.77
N GLU A 84 8.79 8.10 -6.59
CA GLU A 84 9.66 6.95 -6.35
C GLU A 84 11.14 7.35 -6.26
N ALA A 85 11.60 8.24 -7.14
CA ALA A 85 12.98 8.74 -7.12
C ALA A 85 13.35 9.51 -5.84
N LYS A 86 12.35 10.09 -5.18
CA LYS A 86 12.52 10.80 -3.90
C LYS A 86 12.28 9.94 -2.68
N LEU A 87 11.83 8.69 -2.86
CA LEU A 87 11.49 7.80 -1.75
C LEU A 87 12.75 7.29 -1.06
N THR A 88 13.01 7.81 0.11
CA THR A 88 14.04 7.35 1.05
C THR A 88 13.41 7.12 2.41
N ALA A 89 14.14 6.50 3.35
CA ALA A 89 13.63 6.34 4.71
C ALA A 89 13.29 7.68 5.38
N ASP A 90 14.07 8.73 5.11
CA ASP A 90 13.87 10.05 5.71
C ASP A 90 12.71 10.80 5.07
N THR A 91 12.60 10.79 3.73
CA THR A 91 11.45 11.40 3.03
C THR A 91 10.16 10.69 3.37
N TYR A 92 10.16 9.36 3.46
CA TYR A 92 9.00 8.59 3.90
C TYR A 92 8.55 8.99 5.31
N ARG A 93 9.49 9.08 6.27
CA ARG A 93 9.18 9.54 7.64
C ARG A 93 8.60 10.95 7.65
N ALA A 94 9.20 11.87 6.90
CA ALA A 94 8.73 13.25 6.80
C ALA A 94 7.33 13.36 6.17
N TRP A 95 7.05 12.58 5.12
CA TRP A 95 5.76 12.59 4.46
C TRP A 95 4.64 12.00 5.32
N THR A 96 4.96 10.99 6.12
CA THR A 96 3.99 10.25 6.95
C THR A 96 3.94 10.71 8.41
N ALA A 97 4.70 11.74 8.77
CA ALA A 97 4.63 12.38 10.09
C ALA A 97 3.38 13.30 10.18
N ASP A 98 2.87 13.44 11.38
CA ASP A 98 1.87 14.46 11.76
C ASP A 98 0.69 14.57 10.77
N LEU A 99 0.10 13.43 10.43
CA LEU A 99 -1.12 13.37 9.64
C LEU A 99 -2.29 13.83 10.51
N GLY A 100 -2.89 14.98 10.16
CA GLY A 100 -4.06 15.51 10.86
C GLY A 100 -5.28 14.61 10.65
N HIS A 101 -5.87 14.13 11.73
CA HIS A 101 -7.11 13.33 11.64
C HIS A 101 -8.30 14.22 11.29
N ARG A 102 -8.99 13.92 10.19
CA ARG A 102 -10.17 14.66 9.71
C ARG A 102 -11.05 13.79 8.83
N ASP A 103 -12.25 14.27 8.56
CA ASP A 103 -13.09 13.71 7.52
C ASP A 103 -12.48 13.97 6.14
N VAL A 104 -12.36 12.94 5.31
CA VAL A 104 -11.83 12.98 3.94
C VAL A 104 -12.81 12.27 3.01
N LEU A 105 -13.08 12.86 1.85
CA LEU A 105 -13.80 12.20 0.77
C LEU A 105 -12.80 11.31 0.01
N VAL A 106 -12.87 10.01 0.23
CA VAL A 106 -11.93 9.04 -0.33
C VAL A 106 -12.52 8.38 -1.55
N TYR A 107 -11.77 8.42 -2.65
CA TYR A 107 -12.01 7.66 -3.87
C TYR A 107 -10.81 6.75 -4.09
N LEU A 108 -11.00 5.43 -3.95
CA LEU A 108 -9.93 4.43 -4.02
C LEU A 108 -10.34 3.30 -4.96
N PRO A 109 -9.57 2.93 -5.98
CA PRO A 109 -9.91 1.80 -6.82
C PRO A 109 -9.84 0.49 -6.03
N ARG A 110 -10.68 -0.49 -6.40
CA ARG A 110 -10.37 -1.88 -6.05
C ARG A 110 -9.13 -2.28 -6.83
N PHE A 111 -8.22 -2.99 -6.17
CA PHE A 111 -7.03 -3.51 -6.84
C PHE A 111 -6.53 -4.80 -6.19
N SER A 112 -5.81 -5.58 -6.99
CA SER A 112 -5.04 -6.73 -6.53
C SER A 112 -3.62 -6.58 -7.05
N VAL A 113 -2.64 -6.62 -6.17
CA VAL A 113 -1.23 -6.58 -6.55
C VAL A 113 -0.57 -7.87 -6.12
N GLU A 114 -0.03 -8.60 -7.09
CA GLU A 114 0.78 -9.77 -6.86
C GLU A 114 2.20 -9.54 -7.40
N SER A 115 3.20 -9.87 -6.60
CA SER A 115 4.60 -9.74 -7.00
C SER A 115 5.37 -10.99 -6.66
N ARG A 116 6.32 -11.35 -7.54
CA ARG A 116 7.24 -12.48 -7.34
C ARG A 116 8.66 -12.02 -7.58
N PHE A 117 9.52 -12.25 -6.61
CA PHE A 117 10.92 -11.84 -6.63
C PHE A 117 11.85 -13.04 -6.52
N ALA A 118 12.88 -13.07 -7.35
CA ALA A 118 14.05 -13.93 -7.18
C ALA A 118 15.09 -13.17 -6.34
N LEU A 119 15.18 -13.46 -5.04
CA LEU A 119 15.95 -12.65 -4.10
C LEU A 119 17.43 -13.01 -4.02
N ALA A 120 17.89 -14.11 -4.62
CA ALA A 120 19.29 -14.54 -4.50
C ALA A 120 20.31 -13.47 -4.93
N PRO A 121 20.15 -12.75 -6.08
CA PRO A 121 21.06 -11.66 -6.45
C PRO A 121 21.06 -10.50 -5.46
N THR A 122 19.87 -10.10 -4.99
CA THR A 122 19.71 -8.99 -4.04
C THR A 122 20.36 -9.33 -2.70
N LEU A 123 20.09 -10.51 -2.15
CA LEU A 123 20.69 -10.97 -0.90
C LEU A 123 22.20 -11.11 -1.00
N GLY A 124 22.70 -11.56 -2.16
CA GLY A 124 24.13 -11.60 -2.45
C GLY A 124 24.78 -10.22 -2.38
N ALA A 125 24.16 -9.21 -3.01
CA ALA A 125 24.61 -7.81 -2.98
C ALA A 125 24.52 -7.19 -1.58
N MET A 126 23.58 -7.65 -0.76
CA MET A 126 23.40 -7.22 0.64
C MET A 126 24.39 -7.90 1.62
N GLY A 127 25.37 -8.67 1.14
CA GLY A 127 26.43 -9.25 1.96
C GLY A 127 26.30 -10.76 2.23
N MET A 128 25.44 -11.47 1.50
CA MET A 128 25.22 -12.91 1.64
C MET A 128 25.65 -13.72 0.40
N PRO A 129 26.80 -13.43 -0.27
CA PRO A 129 27.16 -14.07 -1.53
C PRO A 129 27.51 -15.55 -1.36
N LEU A 130 28.16 -15.93 -0.25
CA LEU A 130 28.64 -17.30 -0.03
C LEU A 130 27.52 -18.34 0.04
N ALA A 131 26.36 -17.96 0.59
CA ALA A 131 25.23 -18.88 0.76
C ALA A 131 24.70 -19.46 -0.57
N PHE A 132 24.99 -18.79 -1.70
CA PHE A 132 24.54 -19.17 -3.04
C PHE A 132 25.61 -19.90 -3.87
N THR A 133 26.74 -20.24 -3.27
CA THR A 133 27.87 -20.92 -3.94
C THR A 133 28.14 -22.30 -3.35
N ASP A 134 28.94 -23.09 -4.02
CA ASP A 134 29.46 -24.37 -3.56
C ASP A 134 30.36 -24.30 -2.30
N ARG A 135 30.79 -23.09 -1.93
CA ARG A 135 31.56 -22.81 -0.70
C ARG A 135 30.67 -22.52 0.51
N ALA A 136 29.34 -22.60 0.38
CA ALA A 136 28.43 -22.45 1.50
C ALA A 136 28.63 -23.53 2.55
N ASP A 137 28.54 -23.17 3.81
CA ASP A 137 28.60 -24.11 4.92
C ASP A 137 27.25 -24.21 5.62
N PHE A 138 26.47 -25.20 5.23
CA PHE A 138 25.22 -25.60 5.87
C PHE A 138 25.38 -26.97 6.58
N SER A 139 26.60 -27.31 7.03
CA SER A 139 26.88 -28.58 7.68
C SER A 139 26.12 -28.81 8.99
N GLY A 140 25.61 -27.73 9.61
CA GLY A 140 24.66 -27.81 10.73
C GLY A 140 23.35 -28.52 10.40
N MET A 141 22.96 -28.62 9.10
CA MET A 141 21.73 -29.29 8.66
C MET A 141 21.90 -30.78 8.41
N ASN A 142 23.01 -31.19 7.76
CA ASN A 142 23.23 -32.60 7.33
C ASN A 142 24.60 -33.15 7.69
N ARG A 143 25.41 -32.39 8.44
CA ARG A 143 26.81 -32.74 8.82
C ARG A 143 27.78 -32.89 7.62
N LYS A 144 27.37 -32.36 6.43
CA LYS A 144 28.21 -32.34 5.21
C LYS A 144 28.26 -30.92 4.67
N ARG A 145 29.23 -30.59 3.84
CA ARG A 145 29.41 -29.31 3.17
C ARG A 145 29.00 -29.40 1.69
N ASP A 146 27.86 -29.98 1.42
CA ASP A 146 27.35 -30.25 0.07
C ASP A 146 26.06 -29.51 -0.25
N LEU A 147 25.64 -28.62 0.66
CA LEU A 147 24.41 -27.82 0.49
C LEU A 147 24.72 -26.36 0.21
N PHE A 148 23.99 -25.80 -0.73
CA PHE A 148 23.94 -24.36 -0.97
C PHE A 148 22.49 -23.92 -1.31
N ILE A 149 22.20 -22.62 -1.22
CA ILE A 149 20.90 -22.08 -1.59
C ILE A 149 20.87 -21.87 -3.11
N SER A 150 20.18 -22.74 -3.83
CA SER A 150 20.06 -22.67 -5.29
C SER A 150 19.12 -21.56 -5.77
N ALA A 151 18.10 -21.19 -4.98
CA ALA A 151 17.17 -20.11 -5.27
C ALA A 151 16.47 -19.63 -4.02
N VAL A 152 16.13 -18.35 -3.99
CA VAL A 152 15.21 -17.74 -3.00
C VAL A 152 14.09 -17.07 -3.76
N VAL A 153 12.86 -17.52 -3.56
CA VAL A 153 11.65 -16.95 -4.18
C VAL A 153 10.77 -16.35 -3.12
N HIS A 154 10.44 -15.09 -3.28
CA HIS A 154 9.47 -14.38 -2.44
C HIS A 154 8.26 -14.00 -3.28
N LYS A 155 7.06 -14.31 -2.78
CA LYS A 155 5.79 -13.93 -3.39
C LYS A 155 5.00 -13.10 -2.38
N ALA A 156 4.46 -11.97 -2.82
CA ALA A 156 3.61 -11.13 -2.00
C ALA A 156 2.31 -10.83 -2.77
N ARG A 157 1.18 -10.80 -2.04
CA ARG A 157 -0.11 -10.43 -2.60
C ARG A 157 -0.87 -9.55 -1.62
N VAL A 158 -1.49 -8.50 -2.17
CA VAL A 158 -2.38 -7.58 -1.46
C VAL A 158 -3.62 -7.38 -2.32
N ASP A 159 -4.79 -7.69 -1.77
CA ASP A 159 -6.09 -7.44 -2.39
C ASP A 159 -6.79 -6.32 -1.61
N VAL A 160 -7.40 -5.36 -2.28
CA VAL A 160 -8.09 -4.21 -1.69
C VAL A 160 -9.48 -4.06 -2.27
N ASP A 161 -10.47 -4.11 -1.39
CA ASP A 161 -11.88 -3.90 -1.71
C ASP A 161 -12.58 -3.04 -0.64
N GLU A 162 -13.89 -2.92 -0.67
CA GLU A 162 -14.69 -2.09 0.23
C GLU A 162 -14.61 -2.53 1.70
N ARG A 163 -14.34 -3.76 1.94
CA ARG A 163 -14.26 -4.34 3.29
C ARG A 163 -12.90 -4.12 3.95
N GLY A 164 -11.87 -3.88 3.13
CA GLY A 164 -10.46 -3.91 3.48
C GLY A 164 -9.80 -5.03 2.69
N THR A 165 -9.45 -6.09 3.39
CA THR A 165 -8.99 -7.34 2.80
C THR A 165 -9.88 -8.45 3.39
N GLU A 166 -11.09 -8.61 2.82
CA GLU A 166 -12.16 -9.58 3.06
C GLU A 166 -13.01 -9.51 4.37
N ALA A 167 -14.29 -9.36 4.14
CA ALA A 167 -15.60 -9.70 4.77
C ALA A 167 -15.97 -9.30 6.21
N ALA A 168 -16.92 -8.39 6.39
CA ALA A 168 -18.28 -8.45 6.95
C ALA A 168 -18.88 -7.06 7.24
N ALA A 169 -20.17 -6.89 7.00
CA ALA A 169 -20.89 -5.61 7.03
C ALA A 169 -21.16 -5.06 8.44
N ALA A 170 -21.09 -3.72 8.61
CA ALA A 170 -21.70 -3.00 9.72
C ALA A 170 -22.26 -1.66 9.24
N THR A 171 -23.51 -1.36 9.59
CA THR A 171 -24.28 -0.18 9.24
C THR A 171 -24.08 0.91 10.29
N GLY A 172 -23.72 2.13 9.90
CA GLY A 172 -23.57 3.28 10.79
C GLY A 172 -24.45 4.47 10.39
N VAL A 173 -25.21 5.01 11.35
CA VAL A 173 -26.10 6.19 11.20
C VAL A 173 -25.31 7.48 11.51
N ALA A 174 -25.37 8.48 10.63
CA ALA A 174 -24.72 9.77 10.83
C ALA A 174 -25.68 10.81 11.40
N VAL A 175 -25.31 11.42 12.53
CA VAL A 175 -25.99 12.60 13.13
C VAL A 175 -25.30 13.87 12.64
N ARG A 176 -26.06 14.84 12.09
CA ARG A 176 -25.54 16.13 11.61
C ARG A 176 -25.65 17.20 12.69
N THR A 177 -24.57 17.92 12.94
CA THR A 177 -24.56 19.19 13.68
C THR A 177 -24.43 20.38 12.72
N LEU A 178 -25.19 21.45 12.97
CA LEU A 178 -25.19 22.69 12.20
C LEU A 178 -23.98 23.56 12.64
N SER A 179 -22.85 23.39 12.00
CA SER A 179 -21.75 24.35 12.02
C SER A 179 -21.27 24.55 10.58
N VAL A 180 -20.75 25.74 10.26
CA VAL A 180 -20.13 26.02 8.96
C VAL A 180 -18.91 25.09 8.82
N GLN A 181 -19.12 23.91 8.29
CA GLN A 181 -18.04 22.95 8.02
C GLN A 181 -17.40 23.32 6.69
N GLN A 182 -16.10 23.58 6.72
CA GLN A 182 -15.30 23.51 5.49
C GLN A 182 -15.55 22.15 4.83
N GLU A 183 -15.73 22.13 3.52
CA GLU A 183 -15.90 20.88 2.78
C GLU A 183 -14.68 19.97 3.06
N PRO A 184 -14.92 18.68 3.35
CA PRO A 184 -13.84 17.75 3.57
C PRO A 184 -12.92 17.68 2.34
N PRO A 185 -11.59 17.64 2.51
CA PRO A 185 -10.69 17.46 1.38
C PRO A 185 -10.99 16.15 0.65
N ALA A 186 -10.76 16.13 -0.67
CA ALA A 186 -10.88 14.93 -1.48
C ALA A 186 -9.52 14.28 -1.70
N PHE A 187 -9.44 12.98 -1.42
CA PHE A 187 -8.36 12.10 -1.83
C PHE A 187 -8.88 11.19 -2.92
N ARG A 188 -8.49 11.46 -4.17
CA ARG A 188 -8.98 10.74 -5.34
C ARG A 188 -7.83 10.03 -6.02
N ALA A 189 -7.70 8.71 -5.78
CA ALA A 189 -6.69 7.84 -6.37
C ALA A 189 -7.16 7.33 -7.74
N ASP A 190 -7.21 8.23 -8.72
CA ASP A 190 -7.60 7.94 -10.11
C ASP A 190 -6.42 7.95 -11.09
N HIS A 191 -5.20 7.87 -10.57
CA HIS A 191 -3.95 7.76 -11.31
C HIS A 191 -2.90 7.05 -10.44
N PRO A 192 -1.71 6.68 -10.96
CA PRO A 192 -0.74 5.86 -10.26
C PRO A 192 -0.28 6.41 -8.90
N PHE A 193 -0.24 5.54 -7.89
CA PHE A 193 0.10 5.88 -6.51
C PHE A 193 0.93 4.79 -5.83
N LEU A 194 1.59 5.14 -4.71
CA LEU A 194 2.21 4.18 -3.79
C LEU A 194 1.26 3.83 -2.66
N PHE A 195 1.35 2.60 -2.18
CA PHE A 195 0.75 2.19 -0.92
C PHE A 195 1.76 1.55 0.01
N VAL A 196 1.58 1.75 1.30
CA VAL A 196 2.39 1.15 2.36
C VAL A 196 1.45 0.57 3.40
N ILE A 197 1.59 -0.71 3.73
CA ILE A 197 0.94 -1.30 4.91
C ILE A 197 1.95 -1.26 6.04
N ARG A 198 1.58 -0.58 7.13
CA ARG A 198 2.47 -0.28 8.25
C ARG A 198 1.89 -0.77 9.57
N HIS A 199 2.73 -1.36 10.40
CA HIS A 199 2.41 -1.62 11.80
C HIS A 199 2.59 -0.33 12.60
N ASN A 200 1.51 0.20 13.18
CA ASN A 200 1.48 1.55 13.76
C ASN A 200 2.38 1.71 15.00
N PRO A 201 2.38 0.77 15.98
CA PRO A 201 3.21 0.91 17.17
C PRO A 201 4.71 0.95 16.87
N THR A 202 5.20 0.13 15.96
CA THR A 202 6.64 0.04 15.64
C THR A 202 7.06 0.87 14.43
N ARG A 203 6.10 1.40 13.66
CA ARG A 203 6.33 2.05 12.37
C ARG A 203 6.95 1.13 11.31
N ALA A 204 7.01 -0.19 11.55
CA ALA A 204 7.57 -1.15 10.60
C ALA A 204 6.71 -1.23 9.33
N ILE A 205 7.35 -1.15 8.18
CA ILE A 205 6.73 -1.38 6.88
C ILE A 205 6.57 -2.88 6.69
N LEU A 206 5.32 -3.34 6.56
CA LEU A 206 4.98 -4.74 6.29
C LEU A 206 4.91 -5.00 4.78
N PHE A 207 4.30 -4.06 4.05
CA PHE A 207 4.22 -4.09 2.58
C PHE A 207 4.48 -2.69 2.03
N LEU A 208 5.16 -2.63 0.90
CA LEU A 208 5.32 -1.44 0.07
C LEU A 208 5.06 -1.85 -1.38
N GLY A 209 4.19 -1.14 -2.03
CA GLY A 209 3.84 -1.42 -3.42
C GLY A 209 3.36 -0.18 -4.15
N ARG A 210 3.14 -0.37 -5.45
CA ARG A 210 2.57 0.65 -6.33
C ARG A 210 1.39 0.10 -7.10
N VAL A 211 0.43 0.94 -7.38
CA VAL A 211 -0.68 0.69 -8.28
C VAL A 211 -0.51 1.59 -9.49
N VAL A 212 -0.18 1.00 -10.62
CA VAL A 212 -0.04 1.71 -11.91
C VAL A 212 -1.27 1.48 -12.78
N ASP A 213 -1.77 0.25 -12.79
CA ASP A 213 -2.98 -0.15 -13.47
C ASP A 213 -3.76 -1.10 -12.54
N PRO A 214 -4.91 -0.69 -11.99
CA PRO A 214 -5.69 -1.52 -11.07
C PRO A 214 -6.37 -2.73 -11.72
N THR A 215 -6.32 -2.86 -13.04
CA THR A 215 -6.96 -3.95 -13.80
C THR A 215 -6.05 -5.16 -14.01
N THR A 216 -4.77 -5.08 -13.58
CA THR A 216 -3.75 -6.12 -13.84
C THR A 216 -3.26 -6.80 -12.57
#